data_9e5bb811bf53c813da60bd5304d0a68d
#
_entry.id   9e5bb811bf53c813da60bd5304d0a68d
#
_cell.length_a   1.000
_cell.length_b   1.000
_cell.length_c   1.000
_cell.angle_alpha   90.00
_cell.angle_beta   90.00
_cell.angle_gamma   90.00
#
_symmetry.space_group_name_H-M   'P 1'
#
loop_
_entity.id
_entity.type
_entity.pdbx_description
1 polymer ?
#
loop_
_entity_poly.entity_id
_entity_poly.type
_entity_poly.pdbx_seq_one_letter_code
_entity_poly.pdbx_strand_id
1 'polypeptide(L)'
;GQPLATKLEAPTTLYLGTPPRTIWSVGIPILTVLVLAAIIVGFTWLSLRRIGRISTIEALHSGTSASLRPRRQRWRLSSVRRLPVQVWLGAREALRPSNALLLGVLALCTFTMVLPTNVSTTLSNPQIATYLGVGQADLRIDVRTGVQDLATVEKGVDSDPRITRHTTVLRRSYKMSTSRGGWEPVIIDIGNHEAFPMKYISGHGPTTDDEVSLSYSQAEATGAKEGSTVTVQTADGDKDLTVTGVYQDITNNGKTAKATFDDGAPALWQVIYADAHSPDQASAFARDLNEKYPGVQAIGMNQYASQFFGATGSQVHRITMMACAIALGLSFLITVLFTVLIVSRERPQLGVLLALGCTRGAIARQYLTRFGVLALTGIALGLLGSFTLGASAIGAAMSSRGAPDLQLLPNPWLVGLLLPGALLATVIGAVALALRRLRTMSLSTALTTGE
;
A
#
# COMPACT_ATOMS: atom_id res chain seq x y z
N GLY A 1 -2.05 14.45 15.75
CA GLY A 1 -1.07 13.66 15.01
C GLY A 1 0.04 13.08 15.86
N GLN A 2 0.76 13.88 16.66
CA GLN A 2 1.91 13.41 17.44
C GLN A 2 1.60 12.32 18.49
N PRO A 3 0.54 12.38 19.32
CA PRO A 3 0.26 11.32 20.28
C PRO A 3 -0.16 9.99 19.64
N LEU A 4 -0.66 10.02 18.41
CA LEU A 4 -0.97 8.81 17.64
C LEU A 4 0.31 8.21 17.04
N ALA A 5 1.21 9.03 16.53
CA ALA A 5 2.49 8.60 16.00
C ALA A 5 3.35 7.92 17.06
N THR A 6 3.41 8.46 18.28
CA THR A 6 4.16 7.85 19.40
C THR A 6 3.60 6.51 19.85
N LYS A 7 2.27 6.33 19.84
CA LYS A 7 1.63 5.02 20.11
C LYS A 7 1.84 4.02 18.98
N LEU A 8 2.04 4.51 17.75
CA LEU A 8 2.33 3.69 16.58
C LEU A 8 3.80 3.26 16.51
N GLU A 9 4.71 4.11 16.99
CA GLU A 9 6.16 3.86 16.97
C GLU A 9 6.61 2.96 18.14
N ALA A 10 5.92 2.98 19.29
CA ALA A 10 6.33 2.25 20.48
C ALA A 10 6.57 0.74 20.25
N PRO A 11 5.71 -0.03 19.58
CA PRO A 11 6.00 -1.43 19.31
C PRO A 11 7.08 -1.64 18.24
N THR A 12 7.19 -0.75 17.23
CA THR A 12 8.21 -0.87 16.20
C THR A 12 9.61 -0.55 16.69
N THR A 13 9.76 0.39 17.63
CA THR A 13 11.04 0.69 18.27
C THR A 13 11.54 -0.44 19.16
N LEU A 14 10.61 -1.18 19.79
CA LEU A 14 10.95 -2.31 20.65
C LEU A 14 11.43 -3.54 19.85
N TYR A 15 10.83 -3.80 18.69
CA TYR A 15 11.11 -4.99 17.88
C TYR A 15 12.13 -4.76 16.78
N LEU A 16 12.26 -3.54 16.24
CA LEU A 16 13.15 -3.22 15.13
C LEU A 16 14.45 -2.51 15.54
N GLY A 17 14.63 -2.22 16.86
CA GLY A 17 15.84 -1.58 17.34
C GLY A 17 16.14 -0.21 16.73
N THR A 18 15.12 0.50 16.22
CA THR A 18 15.30 1.80 15.60
C THR A 18 15.62 2.87 16.65
N PRO A 19 16.62 3.75 16.40
CA PRO A 19 16.97 4.80 17.33
C PRO A 19 15.80 5.76 17.55
N PRO A 20 15.62 6.28 18.80
CA PRO A 20 14.55 7.21 19.11
C PRO A 20 14.73 8.51 18.33
N ARG A 21 13.65 8.95 17.70
CA ARG A 21 13.39 10.26 17.09
C ARG A 21 14.59 11.03 16.55
N THR A 22 14.84 10.90 15.28
CA THR A 22 15.63 11.86 14.52
C THR A 22 14.81 13.13 14.19
N ILE A 23 15.49 14.25 13.96
CA ILE A 23 14.93 15.54 13.48
C ILE A 23 13.93 15.34 12.32
N TRP A 24 14.11 14.29 11.52
CA TRP A 24 13.23 13.89 10.42
C TRP A 24 11.80 13.50 10.84
N SER A 25 11.60 12.98 12.05
CA SER A 25 10.25 12.59 12.53
C SER A 25 9.33 13.79 12.78
N VAL A 26 9.91 14.96 13.05
CA VAL A 26 9.20 16.23 13.19
C VAL A 26 9.19 16.99 11.85
N GLY A 27 10.26 16.87 11.06
CA GLY A 27 10.42 17.54 9.76
C GLY A 27 9.40 17.08 8.71
N ILE A 28 9.12 15.78 8.62
CA ILE A 28 8.17 15.21 7.65
C ILE A 28 6.74 15.75 7.85
N PRO A 29 6.13 15.73 9.05
CA PRO A 29 4.81 16.33 9.27
C PRO A 29 4.77 17.83 8.98
N ILE A 30 5.81 18.59 9.36
CA ILE A 30 5.89 20.02 9.07
C ILE A 30 5.99 20.26 7.56
N LEU A 31 6.85 19.50 6.86
CA LEU A 31 6.98 19.59 5.40
C LEU A 31 5.65 19.25 4.71
N THR A 32 4.94 18.22 5.18
CA THR A 32 3.62 17.83 4.64
C THR A 32 2.60 18.95 4.81
N VAL A 33 2.55 19.60 5.98
CA VAL A 33 1.66 20.75 6.22
C VAL A 33 2.04 21.93 5.35
N LEU A 34 3.33 22.24 5.20
CA LEU A 34 3.83 23.33 4.34
C LEU A 34 3.50 23.07 2.87
N VAL A 35 3.68 21.83 2.38
CA VAL A 35 3.33 21.46 1.00
C VAL A 35 1.82 21.57 0.77
N LEU A 36 1.00 21.10 1.70
CA LEU A 36 -0.46 21.27 1.63
C LEU A 36 -0.87 22.74 1.65
N ALA A 37 -0.28 23.53 2.53
CA ALA A 37 -0.53 24.97 2.58
C ALA A 37 -0.12 25.67 1.28
N ALA A 38 1.06 25.33 0.72
CA ALA A 38 1.53 25.87 -0.55
C ALA A 38 0.61 25.49 -1.71
N ILE A 39 0.08 24.27 -1.74
CA ILE A 39 -0.89 23.83 -2.74
C ILE A 39 -2.19 24.64 -2.62
N ILE A 40 -2.73 24.80 -1.40
CA ILE A 40 -3.96 25.55 -1.16
C ILE A 40 -3.77 27.02 -1.56
N VAL A 41 -2.70 27.66 -1.09
CA VAL A 41 -2.37 29.06 -1.41
C VAL A 41 -2.11 29.24 -2.90
N GLY A 42 -1.35 28.33 -3.52
CA GLY A 42 -1.09 28.36 -4.97
C GLY A 42 -2.37 28.23 -5.80
N PHE A 43 -3.26 27.31 -5.41
CA PHE A 43 -4.54 27.13 -6.09
C PHE A 43 -5.47 28.34 -5.92
N THR A 44 -5.51 28.89 -4.71
CA THR A 44 -6.29 30.11 -4.40
C THR A 44 -5.75 31.29 -5.18
N TRP A 45 -4.43 31.51 -5.20
CA TRP A 45 -3.78 32.56 -5.95
C TRP A 45 -3.99 32.46 -7.46
N LEU A 46 -3.89 31.22 -8.02
CA LEU A 46 -4.14 30.94 -9.44
C LEU A 46 -5.61 31.28 -9.81
N SER A 47 -6.53 30.93 -8.92
CA SER A 47 -7.96 31.18 -9.08
C SER A 47 -8.27 32.70 -9.02
N LEU A 48 -7.68 33.40 -8.06
CA LEU A 48 -7.82 34.88 -7.93
C LEU A 48 -7.17 35.63 -9.09
N ARG A 49 -5.98 35.22 -9.54
CA ARG A 49 -5.30 35.79 -10.71
C ARG A 49 -6.12 35.62 -11.99
N ARG A 50 -6.91 34.55 -12.10
CA ARG A 50 -7.80 34.35 -13.25
C ARG A 50 -9.03 35.25 -13.19
N ILE A 51 -9.54 35.54 -11.99
CA ILE A 51 -10.66 36.49 -11.78
C ILE A 51 -10.22 37.93 -12.02
N GLY A 52 -9.02 38.33 -11.56
CA GLY A 52 -8.47 39.70 -11.77
C GLY A 52 -8.15 40.06 -13.23
N ARG A 53 -8.21 39.09 -14.17
CA ARG A 53 -8.06 39.31 -15.61
C ARG A 53 -9.37 39.50 -16.36
N ILE A 54 -10.51 39.35 -15.68
CA ILE A 54 -11.83 39.63 -16.27
C ILE A 54 -12.09 41.09 -16.15
N SER A 55 -12.23 41.80 -17.29
CA SER A 55 -12.57 43.24 -17.30
C SER A 55 -13.99 43.43 -16.75
N THR A 56 -14.22 44.56 -16.07
CA THR A 56 -15.54 44.92 -15.53
C THR A 56 -16.63 44.96 -16.60
N ILE A 57 -16.26 45.27 -17.85
CA ILE A 57 -17.16 45.28 -19.01
C ILE A 57 -17.55 43.84 -19.41
N GLU A 58 -16.59 42.90 -19.36
CA GLU A 58 -16.81 41.49 -19.67
C GLU A 58 -17.63 40.77 -18.57
N ALA A 59 -17.50 41.23 -17.32
CA ALA A 59 -18.31 40.75 -16.20
C ALA A 59 -19.79 41.20 -16.29
N LEU A 60 -20.04 42.40 -16.77
CA LEU A 60 -21.39 42.94 -17.01
C LEU A 60 -22.07 42.28 -18.24
N HIS A 61 -21.29 41.92 -19.27
CA HIS A 61 -21.83 41.28 -20.48
C HIS A 61 -21.87 39.74 -20.37
N SER A 62 -21.22 39.14 -19.39
CA SER A 62 -21.25 37.67 -19.19
C SER A 62 -22.59 37.13 -18.71
N GLY A 63 -23.55 38.01 -18.38
CA GLY A 63 -24.95 37.62 -18.11
C GLY A 63 -25.73 37.26 -19.37
N THR A 64 -25.32 37.65 -20.58
CA THR A 64 -26.11 37.52 -21.81
C THR A 64 -25.40 36.84 -23.00
N SER A 65 -24.11 36.60 -22.91
CA SER A 65 -23.39 36.02 -24.07
C SER A 65 -22.49 34.86 -23.63
N ALA A 66 -22.99 33.64 -23.69
CA ALA A 66 -22.17 32.46 -23.81
C ALA A 66 -21.30 32.64 -25.06
N SER A 67 -19.99 32.90 -24.88
CA SER A 67 -19.06 33.04 -25.98
C SER A 67 -19.10 31.76 -26.84
N LEU A 68 -19.71 31.89 -28.00
CA LEU A 68 -19.75 30.90 -29.07
C LEU A 68 -18.36 30.82 -29.73
N ARG A 69 -17.34 30.35 -28.96
CA ARG A 69 -16.13 29.85 -29.58
C ARG A 69 -16.44 28.43 -30.07
N PRO A 70 -16.37 28.14 -31.36
CA PRO A 70 -16.60 26.78 -31.88
C PRO A 70 -15.44 25.89 -31.44
N ARG A 71 -15.61 25.26 -30.30
CA ARG A 71 -14.67 24.24 -29.80
C ARG A 71 -14.87 23.01 -30.69
N ARG A 72 -13.83 22.55 -31.36
CA ARG A 72 -13.81 21.38 -32.25
C ARG A 72 -14.70 20.25 -31.69
N GLN A 73 -15.82 20.05 -32.36
CA GLN A 73 -16.91 19.14 -31.99
C GLN A 73 -16.48 17.72 -32.38
N ARG A 74 -15.71 17.07 -31.49
CA ARG A 74 -15.21 15.70 -31.74
C ARG A 74 -16.26 14.60 -31.58
N TRP A 75 -17.39 14.90 -30.91
CA TRP A 75 -18.42 13.90 -30.60
C TRP A 75 -19.77 14.39 -31.13
N ARG A 76 -20.23 13.81 -32.24
CA ARG A 76 -21.52 14.13 -32.84
C ARG A 76 -22.61 13.21 -32.31
N LEU A 77 -23.82 13.74 -32.05
CA LEU A 77 -25.00 12.97 -31.61
C LEU A 77 -25.34 11.82 -32.58
N SER A 78 -25.05 12.04 -33.89
CA SER A 78 -25.33 11.06 -34.94
C SER A 78 -24.50 9.76 -34.84
N SER A 79 -23.40 9.75 -34.07
CA SER A 79 -22.55 8.57 -33.93
C SER A 79 -23.05 7.57 -32.87
N VAL A 80 -24.03 7.95 -32.02
CA VAL A 80 -24.49 7.11 -30.92
C VAL A 80 -26.00 6.86 -31.01
N ARG A 81 -26.38 5.95 -31.91
CA ARG A 81 -27.78 5.61 -32.19
C ARG A 81 -28.53 4.87 -31.07
N ARG A 82 -27.83 4.36 -30.04
CA ARG A 82 -28.40 3.43 -29.02
C ARG A 82 -28.53 4.01 -27.60
N LEU A 83 -27.96 5.19 -27.31
CA LEU A 83 -28.02 5.76 -25.96
C LEU A 83 -29.10 6.83 -25.86
N PRO A 84 -29.85 6.88 -24.74
CA PRO A 84 -30.78 8.00 -24.47
C PRO A 84 -30.03 9.33 -24.49
N VAL A 85 -30.62 10.37 -25.07
CA VAL A 85 -30.01 11.71 -25.22
C VAL A 85 -29.50 12.26 -23.91
N GLN A 86 -30.22 12.02 -22.81
CA GLN A 86 -29.87 12.49 -21.45
C GLN A 86 -28.56 11.86 -20.94
N VAL A 87 -28.35 10.55 -21.21
CA VAL A 87 -27.13 9.83 -20.84
C VAL A 87 -25.92 10.37 -21.61
N TRP A 88 -26.10 10.57 -22.91
CA TRP A 88 -25.02 11.13 -23.75
C TRP A 88 -24.66 12.56 -23.35
N LEU A 89 -25.68 13.41 -23.03
CA LEU A 89 -25.44 14.78 -22.56
C LEU A 89 -24.68 14.78 -21.23
N GLY A 90 -25.12 13.95 -20.27
CA GLY A 90 -24.46 13.83 -18.97
C GLY A 90 -22.99 13.40 -19.10
N ALA A 91 -22.72 12.39 -19.92
CA ALA A 91 -21.35 11.90 -20.16
C ALA A 91 -20.45 12.97 -20.83
N ARG A 92 -21.00 13.71 -21.79
CA ARG A 92 -20.28 14.82 -22.45
C ARG A 92 -19.96 15.97 -21.48
N GLU A 93 -20.87 16.28 -20.59
CA GLU A 93 -20.68 17.33 -19.59
C GLU A 93 -19.73 16.94 -18.48
N ALA A 94 -19.60 15.65 -18.17
CA ALA A 94 -18.67 15.13 -17.17
C ALA A 94 -17.23 15.56 -17.43
N LEU A 95 -16.78 15.47 -18.68
CA LEU A 95 -15.40 15.74 -19.09
C LEU A 95 -15.08 17.23 -19.32
N ARG A 96 -15.95 18.14 -18.91
CA ARG A 96 -15.67 19.58 -18.97
C ARG A 96 -14.59 19.97 -17.95
N PRO A 97 -13.68 20.93 -18.30
CA PRO A 97 -12.63 21.39 -17.38
C PRO A 97 -13.17 21.99 -16.07
N SER A 98 -14.43 22.46 -16.07
CA SER A 98 -15.11 22.96 -14.87
C SER A 98 -15.29 21.88 -13.78
N ASN A 99 -15.27 20.60 -14.15
CA ASN A 99 -15.41 19.48 -13.23
C ASN A 99 -14.06 18.87 -12.79
N ALA A 100 -12.94 19.44 -13.26
CA ALA A 100 -11.60 18.89 -12.98
C ALA A 100 -11.29 18.82 -11.48
N LEU A 101 -11.79 19.77 -10.70
CA LEU A 101 -11.61 19.77 -9.24
C LEU A 101 -12.32 18.58 -8.60
N LEU A 102 -13.57 18.32 -8.96
CA LEU A 102 -14.32 17.18 -8.43
C LEU A 102 -13.68 15.85 -8.87
N LEU A 103 -13.24 15.76 -10.13
CA LEU A 103 -12.51 14.63 -10.65
C LEU A 103 -11.22 14.37 -9.84
N GLY A 104 -10.44 15.41 -9.58
CA GLY A 104 -9.22 15.31 -8.77
C GLY A 104 -9.49 14.84 -7.33
N VAL A 105 -10.56 15.35 -6.72
CA VAL A 105 -10.95 14.92 -5.36
C VAL A 105 -11.38 13.45 -5.35
N LEU A 106 -12.19 13.01 -6.32
CA LEU A 106 -12.61 11.60 -6.39
C LEU A 106 -11.43 10.66 -6.67
N ALA A 107 -10.48 11.08 -7.52
CA ALA A 107 -9.24 10.35 -7.75
C ALA A 107 -8.39 10.26 -6.46
N LEU A 108 -8.27 11.36 -5.72
CA LEU A 108 -7.55 11.39 -4.45
C LEU A 108 -8.23 10.52 -3.39
N CYS A 109 -9.56 10.58 -3.27
CA CYS A 109 -10.32 9.72 -2.37
C CYS A 109 -10.09 8.23 -2.70
N THR A 110 -10.12 7.87 -3.98
CA THR A 110 -9.81 6.49 -4.42
C THR A 110 -8.37 6.11 -4.06
N PHE A 111 -7.41 6.97 -4.34
CA PHE A 111 -6.00 6.74 -4.01
C PHE A 111 -5.80 6.51 -2.50
N THR A 112 -6.40 7.36 -1.65
CA THR A 112 -6.28 7.26 -0.18
C THR A 112 -7.01 6.07 0.42
N MET A 113 -7.99 5.48 -0.29
CA MET A 113 -8.62 4.21 0.10
C MET A 113 -7.79 3.01 -0.34
N VAL A 114 -7.34 3.01 -1.59
CA VAL A 114 -6.71 1.85 -2.24
C VAL A 114 -5.30 1.60 -1.72
N LEU A 115 -4.48 2.64 -1.59
CA LEU A 115 -3.07 2.48 -1.22
C LEU A 115 -2.90 1.87 0.19
N PRO A 116 -3.51 2.37 1.28
CA PRO A 116 -3.40 1.72 2.58
C PRO A 116 -4.02 0.33 2.61
N THR A 117 -5.09 0.10 1.81
CA THR A 117 -5.70 -1.22 1.69
C THR A 117 -4.73 -2.22 1.06
N ASN A 118 -4.02 -1.83 -0.01
CA ASN A 118 -2.99 -2.67 -0.63
C ASN A 118 -1.87 -3.01 0.35
N VAL A 119 -1.42 -2.05 1.16
CA VAL A 119 -0.42 -2.30 2.21
C VAL A 119 -0.97 -3.26 3.27
N SER A 120 -2.18 -3.02 3.75
CA SER A 120 -2.82 -3.87 4.76
C SER A 120 -3.00 -5.32 4.27
N THR A 121 -3.45 -5.51 3.02
CA THR A 121 -3.61 -6.85 2.43
C THR A 121 -2.27 -7.55 2.19
N THR A 122 -1.25 -6.79 1.79
CA THR A 122 0.11 -7.33 1.60
C THR A 122 0.70 -7.81 2.92
N LEU A 123 0.59 -7.00 4.00
CA LEU A 123 1.07 -7.38 5.33
C LEU A 123 0.33 -8.60 5.92
N SER A 124 -0.89 -8.85 5.49
CA SER A 124 -1.68 -10.00 5.92
C SER A 124 -1.52 -11.23 5.01
N ASN A 125 -0.71 -11.12 3.94
CA ASN A 125 -0.51 -12.22 3.00
C ASN A 125 0.62 -13.13 3.49
N PRO A 126 0.44 -14.47 3.53
CA PRO A 126 1.49 -15.41 3.93
C PRO A 126 2.79 -15.28 3.14
N GLN A 127 2.70 -14.91 1.87
CA GLN A 127 3.88 -14.70 1.01
C GLN A 127 4.83 -13.60 1.50
N ILE A 128 4.39 -12.76 2.45
CA ILE A 128 5.27 -11.76 3.05
C ILE A 128 6.44 -12.37 3.82
N ALA A 129 6.32 -13.62 4.25
CA ALA A 129 7.40 -14.35 4.91
C ALA A 129 8.67 -14.43 4.05
N THR A 130 8.54 -14.45 2.72
CA THR A 130 9.70 -14.44 1.80
C THR A 130 10.53 -13.15 1.90
N TYR A 131 9.94 -12.04 2.36
CA TYR A 131 10.63 -10.77 2.64
C TYR A 131 11.25 -10.72 4.05
N LEU A 132 11.09 -11.79 4.83
CA LEU A 132 11.75 -11.97 6.13
C LEU A 132 13.06 -12.78 6.00
N GLY A 133 13.53 -12.99 4.78
CA GLY A 133 14.73 -13.79 4.52
C GLY A 133 14.55 -15.29 4.81
N VAL A 134 13.31 -15.78 4.78
CA VAL A 134 12.96 -17.18 5.07
C VAL A 134 12.44 -17.85 3.82
N GLY A 135 12.84 -19.10 3.59
CA GLY A 135 12.28 -19.94 2.54
C GLY A 135 10.80 -20.30 2.79
N GLN A 136 10.15 -20.82 1.77
CA GLN A 136 8.77 -21.28 1.85
C GLN A 136 8.69 -22.58 2.65
N ALA A 137 8.47 -22.48 3.95
CA ALA A 137 8.22 -23.59 4.85
C ALA A 137 6.83 -23.44 5.48
N ASP A 138 6.21 -24.54 5.89
CA ASP A 138 4.93 -24.53 6.62
C ASP A 138 5.12 -24.16 8.08
N LEU A 139 6.24 -24.60 8.67
CA LEU A 139 6.56 -24.51 10.08
C LEU A 139 7.92 -23.88 10.32
N ARG A 140 8.00 -23.09 11.37
CA ARG A 140 9.23 -22.64 12.00
C ARG A 140 9.27 -23.11 13.45
N ILE A 141 10.36 -23.75 13.83
CA ILE A 141 10.59 -24.32 15.16
C ILE A 141 11.84 -23.67 15.73
N ASP A 142 11.66 -22.75 16.66
CA ASP A 142 12.75 -22.09 17.38
C ASP A 142 13.13 -22.95 18.59
N VAL A 143 14.39 -23.38 18.66
CA VAL A 143 14.93 -24.16 19.77
C VAL A 143 15.82 -23.26 20.61
N ARG A 144 15.48 -23.09 21.88
CA ARG A 144 16.21 -22.21 22.78
C ARG A 144 17.54 -22.85 23.22
N THR A 145 18.63 -22.24 22.84
CA THR A 145 19.99 -22.67 23.20
C THR A 145 20.15 -22.75 24.71
N GLY A 146 20.73 -23.86 25.20
CA GLY A 146 20.98 -24.12 26.61
C GLY A 146 19.76 -24.58 27.44
N VAL A 147 18.56 -24.64 26.85
CA VAL A 147 17.35 -25.18 27.50
C VAL A 147 16.99 -26.55 26.93
N GLN A 148 17.08 -26.71 25.61
CA GLN A 148 16.77 -27.95 24.92
C GLN A 148 17.90 -28.31 23.97
N ASP A 149 18.20 -29.61 23.88
CA ASP A 149 19.18 -30.16 22.93
C ASP A 149 18.57 -30.21 21.53
N LEU A 150 19.25 -29.54 20.58
CA LEU A 150 18.83 -29.47 19.18
C LEU A 150 18.68 -30.84 18.55
N ALA A 151 19.65 -31.75 18.77
CA ALA A 151 19.65 -33.07 18.17
C ALA A 151 18.45 -33.93 18.65
N THR A 152 17.99 -33.70 19.87
CA THR A 152 16.80 -34.38 20.42
C THR A 152 15.53 -33.87 19.73
N VAL A 153 15.42 -32.58 19.50
CA VAL A 153 14.26 -31.99 18.80
C VAL A 153 14.26 -32.43 17.33
N GLU A 154 15.42 -32.34 16.66
CA GLU A 154 15.59 -32.71 15.26
C GLU A 154 15.21 -34.18 15.01
N LYS A 155 15.65 -35.11 15.87
CA LYS A 155 15.19 -36.52 15.83
C LYS A 155 13.68 -36.62 16.00
N GLY A 156 13.08 -35.81 16.86
CA GLY A 156 11.63 -35.78 17.04
C GLY A 156 10.89 -35.27 15.79
N VAL A 157 11.47 -34.34 15.07
CA VAL A 157 10.93 -33.85 13.79
C VAL A 157 11.10 -34.87 12.68
N ASP A 158 12.29 -35.48 12.58
CA ASP A 158 12.63 -36.47 11.55
C ASP A 158 11.78 -37.75 11.66
N SER A 159 11.48 -38.17 12.90
CA SER A 159 10.69 -39.36 13.15
C SER A 159 9.17 -39.21 13.01
N ASP A 160 8.66 -38.00 12.86
CA ASP A 160 7.22 -37.75 12.80
C ASP A 160 6.67 -37.90 11.37
N PRO A 161 5.71 -38.81 11.13
CA PRO A 161 5.20 -39.09 9.79
C PRO A 161 4.41 -37.91 9.18
N ARG A 162 4.07 -36.88 9.94
CA ARG A 162 3.39 -35.68 9.45
C ARG A 162 4.33 -34.76 8.70
N ILE A 163 5.65 -34.85 8.94
CA ILE A 163 6.68 -34.02 8.34
C ILE A 163 7.19 -34.64 7.05
N THR A 164 7.25 -33.85 5.98
CA THR A 164 7.70 -34.28 4.65
C THR A 164 9.17 -34.00 4.41
N ARG A 165 9.63 -32.86 4.88
CA ARG A 165 11.03 -32.40 4.81
C ARG A 165 11.30 -31.38 5.91
N HIS A 166 12.55 -31.31 6.33
CA HIS A 166 13.01 -30.29 7.26
C HIS A 166 14.45 -29.85 6.96
N THR A 167 14.86 -28.73 7.51
CA THR A 167 16.26 -28.26 7.53
C THR A 167 16.52 -27.50 8.80
N THR A 168 17.74 -27.65 9.31
CA THR A 168 18.19 -26.96 10.51
C THR A 168 19.11 -25.80 10.11
N VAL A 169 18.87 -24.64 10.71
CA VAL A 169 19.64 -23.42 10.47
C VAL A 169 20.12 -22.87 11.81
N LEU A 170 21.42 -22.62 11.90
CA LEU A 170 22.08 -22.03 13.05
C LEU A 170 22.29 -20.53 12.81
N ARG A 171 21.74 -19.68 13.65
CA ARG A 171 21.96 -18.23 13.58
C ARG A 171 23.12 -17.81 14.44
N ARG A 172 24.16 -17.25 13.83
CA ARG A 172 25.39 -16.80 14.51
C ARG A 172 25.70 -15.35 14.17
N SER A 173 26.38 -14.68 15.09
CA SER A 173 26.82 -13.29 14.90
C SER A 173 28.29 -13.24 14.49
N TYR A 174 28.57 -12.57 13.41
CA TYR A 174 29.91 -12.38 12.85
C TYR A 174 30.16 -10.90 12.54
N LYS A 175 31.38 -10.61 12.10
CA LYS A 175 31.75 -9.35 11.48
C LYS A 175 32.20 -9.62 10.05
N MET A 176 31.75 -8.78 9.13
CA MET A 176 32.05 -8.89 7.70
C MET A 176 32.79 -7.64 7.23
N SER A 177 33.80 -7.83 6.39
CA SER A 177 34.59 -6.73 5.83
C SER A 177 33.75 -5.83 4.93
N THR A 178 34.09 -4.54 4.89
CA THR A 178 33.48 -3.57 4.00
C THR A 178 34.46 -3.10 2.93
N SER A 179 33.99 -2.74 1.76
CA SER A 179 34.81 -2.19 0.67
C SER A 179 35.57 -0.90 1.04
N ARG A 180 35.15 -0.24 2.14
CA ARG A 180 35.77 0.99 2.66
C ARG A 180 36.84 0.73 3.74
N GLY A 181 37.18 -0.53 4.02
CA GLY A 181 38.17 -0.90 5.02
C GLY A 181 37.66 -0.85 6.45
N GLY A 182 36.48 -1.37 6.72
CA GLY A 182 35.90 -1.51 8.04
C GLY A 182 35.20 -2.85 8.24
N TRP A 183 34.62 -3.06 9.41
CA TRP A 183 33.88 -4.26 9.78
C TRP A 183 32.44 -3.91 10.12
N GLU A 184 31.47 -4.59 9.50
CA GLU A 184 30.04 -4.46 9.80
C GLU A 184 29.56 -5.73 10.51
N PRO A 185 28.73 -5.59 11.58
CA PRO A 185 28.12 -6.74 12.22
C PRO A 185 27.08 -7.36 11.29
N VAL A 186 27.06 -8.68 11.24
CA VAL A 186 26.13 -9.46 10.42
C VAL A 186 25.66 -10.69 11.19
N ILE A 187 24.37 -11.04 11.06
CA ILE A 187 23.86 -12.34 11.49
C ILE A 187 23.87 -13.27 10.29
N ILE A 188 24.61 -14.37 10.40
CA ILE A 188 24.67 -15.40 9.35
C ILE A 188 23.80 -16.57 9.75
N ASP A 189 22.86 -16.92 8.89
CA ASP A 189 22.08 -18.15 8.94
C ASP A 189 22.92 -19.25 8.27
N ILE A 190 23.39 -20.21 9.06
CA ILE A 190 24.26 -21.31 8.62
C ILE A 190 23.43 -22.58 8.50
N GLY A 191 23.43 -23.21 7.33
CA GLY A 191 22.68 -24.45 7.09
C GLY A 191 22.39 -24.69 5.61
N ASN A 192 21.57 -25.70 5.34
CA ASN A 192 21.14 -26.02 3.97
C ASN A 192 19.99 -25.09 3.55
N HIS A 193 20.27 -24.16 2.62
CA HIS A 193 19.30 -23.22 2.10
C HIS A 193 18.57 -23.68 0.82
N GLU A 194 18.98 -24.82 0.23
CA GLU A 194 18.32 -25.40 -0.94
C GLU A 194 17.02 -26.13 -0.57
N ALA A 195 16.94 -26.65 0.65
CA ALA A 195 15.75 -27.39 1.10
C ALA A 195 14.47 -26.55 1.05
N PHE A 196 14.58 -25.24 1.35
CA PHE A 196 13.48 -24.28 1.31
C PHE A 196 13.88 -23.07 0.48
N PRO A 197 13.69 -23.14 -0.85
CA PRO A 197 14.10 -22.08 -1.77
C PRO A 197 13.38 -20.77 -1.44
N MET A 198 14.12 -19.69 -1.51
CA MET A 198 13.63 -18.33 -1.34
C MET A 198 13.83 -17.50 -2.61
N LYS A 199 13.20 -16.34 -2.68
CA LYS A 199 13.37 -15.44 -3.81
C LYS A 199 14.60 -14.55 -3.61
N TYR A 200 15.54 -14.62 -4.55
CA TYR A 200 16.69 -13.72 -4.63
C TYR A 200 16.38 -12.53 -5.54
N ILE A 201 17.00 -11.37 -5.25
CA ILE A 201 16.99 -10.19 -6.13
C ILE A 201 17.92 -10.44 -7.30
N SER A 202 19.11 -11.00 -7.00
CA SER A 202 20.09 -11.43 -8.00
C SER A 202 20.82 -12.67 -7.50
N GLY A 203 21.28 -13.52 -8.44
CA GLY A 203 22.02 -14.73 -8.13
C GLY A 203 21.21 -15.82 -7.46
N HIS A 204 21.87 -16.59 -6.60
CA HIS A 204 21.30 -17.76 -5.91
C HIS A 204 21.85 -17.91 -4.48
N GLY A 205 21.31 -18.88 -3.72
CA GLY A 205 21.79 -19.22 -2.38
C GLY A 205 23.16 -19.87 -2.40
N PRO A 206 23.84 -19.90 -1.24
CA PRO A 206 25.10 -20.60 -1.10
C PRO A 206 24.89 -22.11 -1.20
N THR A 207 25.77 -22.78 -1.93
CA THR A 207 25.79 -24.23 -2.13
C THR A 207 27.06 -24.88 -1.56
N THR A 208 28.12 -24.10 -1.43
CA THR A 208 29.40 -24.54 -0.90
C THR A 208 29.85 -23.69 0.29
N ASP A 209 30.81 -24.19 1.07
CA ASP A 209 31.30 -23.54 2.29
C ASP A 209 32.08 -22.24 2.02
N ASP A 210 32.46 -21.98 0.77
CA ASP A 210 33.17 -20.79 0.36
C ASP A 210 32.22 -19.74 -0.27
N GLU A 211 30.90 -19.99 -0.16
CA GLU A 211 29.87 -19.12 -0.70
C GLU A 211 29.04 -18.45 0.39
N VAL A 212 28.55 -17.26 0.08
CA VAL A 212 27.65 -16.49 0.94
C VAL A 212 26.64 -15.75 0.09
N SER A 213 25.39 -15.70 0.53
CA SER A 213 24.43 -14.74 -0.01
C SER A 213 24.12 -13.67 1.03
N LEU A 214 24.00 -12.42 0.58
CA LEU A 214 23.83 -11.25 1.44
C LEU A 214 22.38 -10.73 1.36
N SER A 215 21.88 -10.23 2.47
CA SER A 215 20.69 -9.37 2.40
C SER A 215 21.02 -8.08 1.65
N TYR A 216 20.02 -7.45 1.07
CA TYR A 216 20.17 -6.19 0.32
C TYR A 216 20.86 -5.10 1.16
N SER A 217 20.47 -4.89 2.41
CA SER A 217 21.07 -3.87 3.27
C SER A 217 22.52 -4.23 3.65
N GLN A 218 22.85 -5.52 3.79
CA GLN A 218 24.23 -5.95 4.07
C GLN A 218 25.11 -5.77 2.84
N ALA A 219 24.59 -6.09 1.64
CA ALA A 219 25.29 -5.85 0.38
C ALA A 219 25.59 -4.35 0.16
N GLU A 220 24.62 -3.46 0.46
CA GLU A 220 24.87 -2.01 0.43
C GLU A 220 25.91 -1.55 1.46
N ALA A 221 25.82 -2.04 2.70
CA ALA A 221 26.74 -1.65 3.77
C ALA A 221 28.18 -2.09 3.48
N THR A 222 28.36 -3.30 2.94
CA THR A 222 29.68 -3.83 2.57
C THR A 222 30.16 -3.30 1.22
N GLY A 223 29.27 -2.81 0.36
CA GLY A 223 29.55 -2.45 -1.03
C GLY A 223 29.78 -3.65 -1.94
N ALA A 224 29.41 -4.85 -1.47
CA ALA A 224 29.58 -6.11 -2.19
C ALA A 224 28.42 -6.33 -3.20
N LYS A 225 28.74 -7.03 -4.28
CA LYS A 225 27.79 -7.46 -5.33
C LYS A 225 28.01 -8.93 -5.61
N GLU A 226 27.08 -9.54 -6.33
CA GLU A 226 27.23 -10.89 -6.85
C GLU A 226 28.61 -11.05 -7.56
N GLY A 227 29.33 -12.11 -7.22
CA GLY A 227 30.70 -12.37 -7.66
C GLY A 227 31.81 -11.65 -6.88
N SER A 228 31.48 -10.77 -5.93
CA SER A 228 32.47 -10.14 -5.05
C SER A 228 32.96 -11.10 -3.98
N THR A 229 34.17 -10.90 -3.46
CA THR A 229 34.67 -11.58 -2.26
C THR A 229 34.46 -10.69 -1.04
N VAL A 230 33.99 -11.26 0.05
CA VAL A 230 33.88 -10.63 1.37
C VAL A 230 34.58 -11.48 2.41
N THR A 231 35.27 -10.85 3.37
CA THR A 231 35.94 -11.55 4.46
C THR A 231 35.05 -11.55 5.70
N VAL A 232 34.87 -12.71 6.33
CA VAL A 232 34.12 -12.89 7.56
C VAL A 232 35.03 -13.33 8.69
N GLN A 233 34.97 -12.67 9.83
CA GLN A 233 35.70 -13.09 11.03
C GLN A 233 34.93 -14.27 11.66
N THR A 234 35.45 -15.48 11.46
CA THR A 234 34.93 -16.74 12.04
C THR A 234 35.71 -17.11 13.31
N ALA A 235 35.25 -18.17 14.00
CA ALA A 235 35.96 -18.70 15.17
C ALA A 235 37.35 -19.23 14.82
N ASP A 236 37.53 -19.74 13.60
CA ASP A 236 38.82 -20.32 13.10
C ASP A 236 39.72 -19.28 12.45
N GLY A 237 39.30 -17.99 12.39
CA GLY A 237 40.05 -16.89 11.75
C GLY A 237 39.25 -16.22 10.62
N ASP A 238 39.89 -15.37 9.88
CA ASP A 238 39.28 -14.68 8.75
C ASP A 238 39.05 -15.64 7.58
N LYS A 239 37.84 -15.72 7.10
CA LYS A 239 37.42 -16.58 5.97
C LYS A 239 36.90 -15.72 4.83
N ASP A 240 37.45 -15.90 3.64
CA ASP A 240 37.02 -15.27 2.41
C ASP A 240 35.88 -16.09 1.79
N LEU A 241 34.76 -15.38 1.49
CA LEU A 241 33.56 -15.97 0.92
C LEU A 241 33.17 -15.24 -0.37
N THR A 242 32.77 -15.99 -1.38
CA THR A 242 32.24 -15.44 -2.63
C THR A 242 30.76 -15.15 -2.50
N VAL A 243 30.32 -13.94 -2.85
CA VAL A 243 28.90 -13.56 -2.84
C VAL A 243 28.21 -14.15 -4.04
N THR A 244 27.30 -15.11 -3.82
CA THR A 244 26.55 -15.81 -4.87
C THR A 244 25.19 -15.19 -5.15
N GLY A 245 24.64 -14.41 -4.24
CA GLY A 245 23.35 -13.77 -4.46
C GLY A 245 23.01 -12.72 -3.42
N VAL A 246 22.00 -11.93 -3.78
CA VAL A 246 21.43 -10.90 -2.90
C VAL A 246 19.93 -11.18 -2.72
N TYR A 247 19.47 -11.17 -1.47
CA TYR A 247 18.08 -11.44 -1.12
C TYR A 247 17.46 -10.31 -0.28
N GLN A 248 16.15 -10.32 -0.14
CA GLN A 248 15.44 -9.37 0.70
C GLN A 248 15.31 -9.90 2.12
N ASP A 249 15.66 -9.08 3.11
CA ASP A 249 15.44 -9.37 4.51
C ASP A 249 15.30 -8.05 5.28
N ILE A 250 14.21 -7.93 6.02
CA ILE A 250 13.94 -6.78 6.90
C ILE A 250 14.22 -7.09 8.38
N THR A 251 14.55 -8.34 8.70
CA THR A 251 14.94 -8.73 10.06
C THR A 251 16.32 -8.17 10.41
N ASN A 252 16.59 -7.95 11.68
CA ASN A 252 17.87 -7.42 12.15
C ASN A 252 18.35 -6.16 11.38
N ASN A 253 17.45 -5.24 11.04
CA ASN A 253 17.72 -4.07 10.19
C ASN A 253 18.28 -4.43 8.81
N GLY A 254 17.99 -5.62 8.30
CA GLY A 254 18.50 -6.13 7.06
C GLY A 254 20.01 -6.47 7.10
N LYS A 255 20.62 -6.63 8.28
CA LYS A 255 22.02 -7.04 8.42
C LYS A 255 22.13 -8.55 8.61
N THR A 256 21.83 -9.27 7.54
CA THR A 256 21.83 -10.73 7.53
C THR A 256 22.55 -11.30 6.32
N ALA A 257 23.04 -12.54 6.45
CA ALA A 257 23.62 -13.32 5.37
C ALA A 257 23.27 -14.79 5.53
N LYS A 258 23.51 -15.58 4.49
CA LYS A 258 23.32 -17.04 4.49
C LYS A 258 24.58 -17.74 4.01
N ALA A 259 24.98 -18.81 4.69
CA ALA A 259 26.15 -19.60 4.37
C ALA A 259 25.92 -21.06 4.71
N THR A 260 26.84 -21.94 4.28
CA THR A 260 26.80 -23.38 4.58
C THR A 260 27.90 -23.81 5.54
N PHE A 261 29.01 -23.05 5.65
CA PHE A 261 30.11 -23.39 6.52
C PHE A 261 29.74 -23.49 7.99
N ASP A 262 30.38 -24.36 8.74
CA ASP A 262 30.21 -24.48 10.20
C ASP A 262 31.60 -24.41 10.89
N ASP A 263 31.83 -23.36 11.68
CA ASP A 263 33.05 -23.11 12.45
C ASP A 263 32.92 -23.47 13.94
N GLY A 264 31.83 -24.15 14.32
CA GLY A 264 31.57 -24.54 15.69
C GLY A 264 31.26 -23.39 16.67
N ALA A 265 31.18 -22.13 16.19
CA ALA A 265 30.84 -20.98 17.05
C ALA A 265 29.46 -21.17 17.70
N PRO A 266 29.23 -20.61 18.91
CA PRO A 266 27.96 -20.76 19.60
C PRO A 266 26.83 -20.05 18.80
N ALA A 267 25.73 -20.79 18.59
CA ALA A 267 24.56 -20.23 17.92
C ALA A 267 23.78 -19.30 18.86
N LEU A 268 23.37 -18.14 18.38
CA LEU A 268 22.42 -17.23 19.06
C LEU A 268 21.04 -17.86 19.09
N TRP A 269 20.62 -18.44 17.96
CA TRP A 269 19.37 -19.14 17.76
C TRP A 269 19.56 -20.37 16.92
N GLN A 270 18.76 -21.39 17.21
CA GLN A 270 18.67 -22.64 16.47
C GLN A 270 17.26 -22.74 15.93
N VAL A 271 17.11 -22.88 14.62
CA VAL A 271 15.81 -22.87 13.95
C VAL A 271 15.70 -24.08 13.05
N ILE A 272 14.60 -24.83 13.18
CA ILE A 272 14.26 -25.89 12.24
C ILE A 272 13.09 -25.40 11.39
N TYR A 273 13.25 -25.43 10.07
CA TYR A 273 12.18 -25.23 9.11
C TYR A 273 11.66 -26.57 8.64
N ALA A 274 10.35 -26.74 8.57
CA ALA A 274 9.74 -28.00 8.18
C ALA A 274 8.47 -27.77 7.34
N ASP A 275 8.20 -28.73 6.44
CA ASP A 275 6.96 -28.85 5.72
C ASP A 275 6.17 -30.05 6.24
N ALA A 276 4.85 -29.91 6.27
CA ALA A 276 3.92 -30.98 6.62
C ALA A 276 3.06 -31.36 5.41
N HIS A 277 2.42 -32.55 5.49
CA HIS A 277 1.50 -32.97 4.43
C HIS A 277 0.28 -32.07 4.26
N SER A 278 -0.12 -31.34 5.31
CA SER A 278 -1.22 -30.38 5.27
C SER A 278 -1.07 -29.29 6.36
N PRO A 279 -1.68 -28.09 6.18
CA PRO A 279 -1.66 -27.02 7.17
C PRO A 279 -2.25 -27.41 8.54
N ASP A 280 -3.26 -28.30 8.54
CA ASP A 280 -3.87 -28.79 9.79
C ASP A 280 -2.91 -29.70 10.55
N GLN A 281 -2.18 -30.57 9.84
CA GLN A 281 -1.14 -31.42 10.41
C GLN A 281 0.03 -30.59 10.92
N ALA A 282 0.45 -29.56 10.20
CA ALA A 282 1.46 -28.61 10.65
C ALA A 282 1.06 -27.97 12.00
N SER A 283 -0.18 -27.49 12.09
CA SER A 283 -0.71 -26.86 13.30
C SER A 283 -0.84 -27.83 14.48
N ALA A 284 -1.20 -29.10 14.23
CA ALA A 284 -1.26 -30.16 15.24
C ALA A 284 0.13 -30.52 15.72
N PHE A 285 1.07 -30.71 14.80
CA PHE A 285 2.46 -31.04 15.10
C PHE A 285 3.12 -29.92 15.94
N ALA A 286 2.91 -28.66 15.58
CA ALA A 286 3.45 -27.53 16.33
C ALA A 286 2.96 -27.52 17.80
N ARG A 287 1.69 -27.83 18.04
CA ARG A 287 1.14 -27.93 19.40
C ARG A 287 1.78 -29.07 20.19
N ASP A 288 1.83 -30.26 19.60
CA ASP A 288 2.42 -31.43 20.23
C ASP A 288 3.89 -31.20 20.59
N LEU A 289 4.65 -30.55 19.70
CA LEU A 289 6.06 -30.22 19.90
C LEU A 289 6.27 -29.24 21.05
N ASN A 290 5.43 -28.20 21.11
CA ASN A 290 5.46 -27.20 22.17
C ASN A 290 5.12 -27.79 23.56
N GLU A 291 4.23 -28.78 23.60
CA GLU A 291 3.89 -29.51 24.84
C GLU A 291 4.99 -30.46 25.27
N LYS A 292 5.61 -31.14 24.30
CA LYS A 292 6.60 -32.20 24.55
C LYS A 292 7.96 -31.64 24.98
N TYR A 293 8.39 -30.52 24.41
CA TYR A 293 9.75 -30.00 24.61
C TYR A 293 9.73 -28.58 25.22
N PRO A 294 10.01 -28.44 26.53
CA PRO A 294 10.18 -27.15 27.16
C PRO A 294 11.32 -26.35 26.48
N GLY A 295 11.06 -25.09 26.12
CA GLY A 295 12.05 -24.24 25.44
C GLY A 295 12.07 -24.34 23.92
N VAL A 296 11.16 -25.13 23.34
CA VAL A 296 10.85 -25.13 21.90
C VAL A 296 9.65 -24.26 21.65
N GLN A 297 9.69 -23.46 20.58
CA GLN A 297 8.56 -22.70 20.08
C GLN A 297 8.32 -23.05 18.61
N ALA A 298 7.40 -23.97 18.39
CA ALA A 298 6.96 -24.33 17.05
C ALA A 298 5.70 -23.55 16.68
N ILE A 299 5.75 -22.86 15.54
CA ILE A 299 4.63 -22.09 15.01
C ILE A 299 4.53 -22.24 13.50
N GLY A 300 3.31 -22.17 12.98
CA GLY A 300 3.11 -22.08 11.52
C GLY A 300 3.71 -20.79 10.95
N MET A 301 4.22 -20.86 9.72
CA MET A 301 4.87 -19.71 9.08
C MET A 301 3.90 -18.51 8.93
N ASN A 302 2.62 -18.75 8.68
CA ASN A 302 1.58 -17.73 8.65
C ASN A 302 1.42 -17.03 10.01
N GLN A 303 1.51 -17.80 11.09
CA GLN A 303 1.44 -17.29 12.46
C GLN A 303 2.72 -16.51 12.81
N TYR A 304 3.89 -16.98 12.38
CA TYR A 304 5.16 -16.26 12.54
C TYR A 304 5.12 -14.89 11.83
N ALA A 305 4.71 -14.87 10.58
CA ALA A 305 4.55 -13.62 9.84
C ALA A 305 3.53 -12.68 10.52
N SER A 306 2.41 -13.23 11.01
CA SER A 306 1.39 -12.44 11.71
C SER A 306 1.86 -11.95 13.08
N GLN A 307 2.72 -12.68 13.79
CA GLN A 307 3.33 -12.23 15.04
C GLN A 307 4.36 -11.12 14.77
N PHE A 308 5.20 -11.29 13.76
CA PHE A 308 6.20 -10.30 13.36
C PHE A 308 5.55 -8.97 12.95
N PHE A 309 4.49 -9.05 12.15
CA PHE A 309 3.76 -7.87 11.69
C PHE A 309 2.52 -7.54 12.54
N GLY A 310 2.14 -8.38 13.52
CA GLY A 310 0.82 -8.37 14.15
C GLY A 310 0.44 -7.06 14.82
N ALA A 311 1.35 -6.46 15.58
CA ALA A 311 1.11 -5.12 16.16
C ALA A 311 1.01 -4.05 15.06
N THR A 312 1.91 -4.08 14.08
CA THR A 312 1.93 -3.16 12.94
C THR A 312 0.76 -3.43 12.00
N GLY A 313 0.46 -4.69 11.69
CA GLY A 313 -0.64 -5.07 10.80
C GLY A 313 -2.02 -4.65 11.34
N SER A 314 -2.28 -4.87 12.62
CA SER A 314 -3.55 -4.44 13.25
C SER A 314 -3.72 -2.92 13.28
N GLN A 315 -2.62 -2.18 13.45
CA GLN A 315 -2.62 -0.72 13.41
C GLN A 315 -2.82 -0.20 11.98
N VAL A 316 -2.12 -0.78 11.01
CA VAL A 316 -2.31 -0.45 9.58
C VAL A 316 -3.74 -0.73 9.15
N HIS A 317 -4.32 -1.86 9.58
CA HIS A 317 -5.72 -2.17 9.30
C HIS A 317 -6.69 -1.12 9.87
N ARG A 318 -6.52 -0.70 11.13
CA ARG A 318 -7.35 0.37 11.73
C ARG A 318 -7.20 1.70 11.01
N ILE A 319 -5.98 2.08 10.64
CA ILE A 319 -5.70 3.31 9.87
C ILE A 319 -6.37 3.22 8.51
N THR A 320 -6.30 2.07 7.85
CA THR A 320 -6.95 1.82 6.56
C THR A 320 -8.47 1.99 6.66
N MET A 321 -9.11 1.40 7.68
CA MET A 321 -10.55 1.56 7.90
C MET A 321 -10.95 3.02 8.13
N MET A 322 -10.18 3.74 8.94
CA MET A 322 -10.41 5.18 9.17
C MET A 322 -10.20 6.00 7.89
N ALA A 323 -9.16 5.72 7.12
CA ALA A 323 -8.90 6.39 5.85
C ALA A 323 -10.03 6.17 4.83
N CYS A 324 -10.54 4.93 4.74
CA CYS A 324 -11.70 4.61 3.91
C CYS A 324 -12.96 5.38 4.36
N ALA A 325 -13.25 5.41 5.65
CA ALA A 325 -14.42 6.13 6.17
C ALA A 325 -14.33 7.65 5.91
N ILE A 326 -13.16 8.24 6.13
CA ILE A 326 -12.92 9.66 5.87
C ILE A 326 -13.03 9.96 4.37
N ALA A 327 -12.43 9.14 3.51
CA ALA A 327 -12.49 9.33 2.06
C ALA A 327 -13.91 9.22 1.52
N LEU A 328 -14.71 8.26 1.99
CA LEU A 328 -16.14 8.15 1.65
C LEU A 328 -16.94 9.35 2.15
N GLY A 329 -16.73 9.78 3.40
CA GLY A 329 -17.38 10.96 3.96
C GLY A 329 -17.06 12.25 3.19
N LEU A 330 -15.79 12.46 2.86
CA LEU A 330 -15.34 13.59 2.05
C LEU A 330 -15.93 13.55 0.63
N SER A 331 -15.91 12.38 -0.02
CA SER A 331 -16.47 12.24 -1.36
C SER A 331 -17.96 12.51 -1.37
N PHE A 332 -18.70 12.05 -0.35
CA PHE A 332 -20.12 12.34 -0.17
C PHE A 332 -20.37 13.85 -0.02
N LEU A 333 -19.70 14.48 0.95
CA LEU A 333 -19.87 15.91 1.24
C LEU A 333 -19.56 16.79 0.03
N ILE A 334 -18.39 16.55 -0.60
CA ILE A 334 -17.97 17.36 -1.76
C ILE A 334 -18.91 17.14 -2.94
N THR A 335 -19.37 15.90 -3.18
CA THR A 335 -20.31 15.61 -4.25
C THR A 335 -21.67 16.30 -4.02
N VAL A 336 -22.19 16.31 -2.78
CA VAL A 336 -23.41 17.05 -2.44
C VAL A 336 -23.23 18.54 -2.71
N LEU A 337 -22.16 19.15 -2.19
CA LEU A 337 -21.86 20.57 -2.37
C LEU A 337 -21.72 20.95 -3.85
N PHE A 338 -20.98 20.14 -4.61
CA PHE A 338 -20.81 20.36 -6.05
C PHE A 338 -22.10 20.23 -6.82
N THR A 339 -22.93 19.23 -6.48
CA THR A 339 -24.26 19.05 -7.11
C THR A 339 -25.15 20.24 -6.85
N VAL A 340 -25.24 20.70 -5.60
CA VAL A 340 -26.03 21.91 -5.25
C VAL A 340 -25.52 23.14 -5.98
N LEU A 341 -24.19 23.34 -6.03
CA LEU A 341 -23.58 24.49 -6.72
C LEU A 341 -23.89 24.47 -8.22
N ILE A 342 -23.71 23.33 -8.88
CA ILE A 342 -23.95 23.19 -10.33
C ILE A 342 -25.43 23.44 -10.64
N VAL A 343 -26.33 22.79 -9.89
CA VAL A 343 -27.77 22.98 -10.11
C VAL A 343 -28.20 24.43 -9.85
N SER A 344 -27.64 25.10 -8.83
CA SER A 344 -27.92 26.51 -8.58
C SER A 344 -27.48 27.41 -9.76
N ARG A 345 -26.33 27.11 -10.37
CA ARG A 345 -25.85 27.87 -11.54
C ARG A 345 -26.65 27.58 -12.81
N GLU A 346 -27.16 26.36 -12.95
CA GLU A 346 -27.91 25.91 -14.15
C GLU A 346 -29.42 26.09 -14.01
N ARG A 347 -29.92 26.69 -12.88
CA ARG A 347 -31.36 26.92 -12.63
C ARG A 347 -32.11 27.56 -13.80
N PRO A 348 -31.64 28.66 -14.43
CA PRO A 348 -32.37 29.26 -15.54
C PRO A 348 -32.52 28.32 -16.73
N GLN A 349 -31.48 27.55 -17.04
CA GLN A 349 -31.50 26.58 -18.14
C GLN A 349 -32.45 25.42 -17.85
N LEU A 350 -32.50 24.96 -16.58
CA LEU A 350 -33.42 23.93 -16.13
C LEU A 350 -34.89 24.37 -16.20
N GLY A 351 -35.18 25.65 -15.91
CA GLY A 351 -36.48 26.24 -16.08
C GLY A 351 -36.95 26.19 -17.53
N VAL A 352 -36.11 26.55 -18.47
CA VAL A 352 -36.41 26.48 -19.91
C VAL A 352 -36.67 25.02 -20.36
N LEU A 353 -35.83 24.06 -19.89
CA LEU A 353 -36.03 22.65 -20.24
C LEU A 353 -37.37 22.09 -19.69
N LEU A 354 -37.77 22.50 -18.50
CA LEU A 354 -39.05 22.11 -17.91
C LEU A 354 -40.21 22.73 -18.69
N ALA A 355 -40.11 24.00 -19.12
CA ALA A 355 -41.11 24.65 -19.94
C ALA A 355 -41.27 24.01 -21.33
N LEU A 356 -40.15 23.44 -21.89
CA LEU A 356 -40.16 22.65 -23.13
C LEU A 356 -40.70 21.22 -22.95
N GLY A 357 -41.17 20.85 -21.74
CA GLY A 357 -41.77 19.56 -21.47
C GLY A 357 -40.82 18.44 -21.00
N CYS A 358 -39.56 18.78 -20.70
CA CYS A 358 -38.64 17.79 -20.13
C CYS A 358 -39.11 17.36 -18.72
N THR A 359 -39.15 16.07 -18.47
CA THR A 359 -39.52 15.53 -17.16
C THR A 359 -38.39 15.71 -16.13
N ARG A 360 -38.78 15.94 -14.86
CA ARG A 360 -37.79 16.01 -13.75
C ARG A 360 -36.93 14.74 -13.65
N GLY A 361 -37.48 13.58 -14.02
CA GLY A 361 -36.73 12.33 -14.06
C GLY A 361 -35.69 12.28 -15.16
N ALA A 362 -35.89 12.93 -16.30
CA ALA A 362 -34.95 13.05 -17.39
C ALA A 362 -33.74 13.90 -16.94
N ILE A 363 -34.00 15.02 -16.28
CA ILE A 363 -32.97 15.89 -15.69
C ILE A 363 -32.16 15.12 -14.63
N ALA A 364 -32.83 14.42 -13.71
CA ALA A 364 -32.14 13.63 -12.70
C ALA A 364 -31.22 12.56 -13.31
N ARG A 365 -31.66 11.88 -14.36
CA ARG A 365 -30.83 10.90 -15.09
C ARG A 365 -29.58 11.56 -15.74
N GLN A 366 -29.71 12.74 -16.29
CA GLN A 366 -28.57 13.48 -16.85
C GLN A 366 -27.52 13.78 -15.78
N TYR A 367 -27.92 14.29 -14.60
CA TYR A 367 -26.98 14.55 -13.49
C TYR A 367 -26.37 13.26 -12.94
N LEU A 368 -27.16 12.21 -12.70
CA LEU A 368 -26.64 10.91 -12.26
C LEU A 368 -25.60 10.36 -13.23
N THR A 369 -25.84 10.45 -14.53
CA THR A 369 -24.87 10.02 -15.54
C THR A 369 -23.61 10.89 -15.52
N ARG A 370 -23.76 12.22 -15.41
CA ARG A 370 -22.64 13.16 -15.34
C ARG A 370 -21.72 12.83 -14.16
N PHE A 371 -22.27 12.69 -12.96
CA PHE A 371 -21.48 12.38 -11.76
C PHE A 371 -21.02 10.93 -11.72
N GLY A 372 -21.79 9.98 -12.28
CA GLY A 372 -21.39 8.60 -12.44
C GLY A 372 -20.14 8.45 -13.33
N VAL A 373 -20.10 9.14 -14.48
CA VAL A 373 -18.93 9.15 -15.37
C VAL A 373 -17.73 9.81 -14.69
N LEU A 374 -17.96 10.92 -13.96
CA LEU A 374 -16.91 11.57 -13.17
C LEU A 374 -16.35 10.63 -12.08
N ALA A 375 -17.21 9.91 -11.38
CA ALA A 375 -16.79 8.94 -10.38
C ALA A 375 -15.98 7.80 -11.01
N LEU A 376 -16.45 7.21 -12.10
CA LEU A 376 -15.73 6.14 -12.80
C LEU A 376 -14.35 6.59 -13.31
N THR A 377 -14.27 7.79 -13.88
CA THR A 377 -12.98 8.34 -14.33
C THR A 377 -12.07 8.68 -13.16
N GLY A 378 -12.60 9.23 -12.07
CA GLY A 378 -11.86 9.48 -10.83
C GLY A 378 -11.33 8.21 -10.20
N ILE A 379 -12.16 7.15 -10.13
CA ILE A 379 -11.78 5.82 -9.65
C ILE A 379 -10.63 5.26 -10.50
N ALA A 380 -10.75 5.30 -11.83
CA ALA A 380 -9.71 4.80 -12.72
C ALA A 380 -8.38 5.53 -12.53
N LEU A 381 -8.40 6.86 -12.40
CA LEU A 381 -7.20 7.66 -12.14
C LEU A 381 -6.61 7.40 -10.75
N GLY A 382 -7.45 7.24 -9.73
CA GLY A 382 -7.00 6.93 -8.37
C GLY A 382 -6.38 5.53 -8.26
N LEU A 383 -6.96 4.54 -8.93
CA LEU A 383 -6.40 3.19 -9.05
C LEU A 383 -5.04 3.23 -9.76
N LEU A 384 -4.96 3.87 -10.93
CA LEU A 384 -3.70 4.05 -11.65
C LEU A 384 -2.64 4.72 -10.77
N GLY A 385 -3.00 5.81 -10.09
CA GLY A 385 -2.11 6.49 -9.16
C GLY A 385 -1.62 5.58 -8.02
N SER A 386 -2.51 4.77 -7.45
CA SER A 386 -2.15 3.84 -6.37
C SER A 386 -1.18 2.76 -6.83
N PHE A 387 -1.40 2.18 -8.02
CA PHE A 387 -0.54 1.11 -8.56
C PHE A 387 0.77 1.62 -9.17
N THR A 388 0.86 2.90 -9.52
CA THR A 388 2.10 3.50 -10.07
C THR A 388 2.83 4.30 -8.99
N LEU A 389 2.34 5.50 -8.68
CA LEU A 389 2.97 6.42 -7.72
C LEU A 389 2.97 5.84 -6.29
N GLY A 390 1.88 5.19 -5.88
CA GLY A 390 1.77 4.59 -4.56
C GLY A 390 2.73 3.41 -4.39
N ALA A 391 2.79 2.52 -5.36
CA ALA A 391 3.70 1.37 -5.33
C ALA A 391 5.16 1.82 -5.35
N SER A 392 5.54 2.79 -6.19
CA SER A 392 6.91 3.31 -6.23
C SER A 392 7.32 4.02 -4.94
N ALA A 393 6.41 4.76 -4.32
CA ALA A 393 6.69 5.42 -3.04
C ALA A 393 6.91 4.42 -1.90
N ILE A 394 6.11 3.34 -1.86
CA ILE A 394 6.28 2.26 -0.88
C ILE A 394 7.57 1.49 -1.15
N GLY A 395 7.86 1.16 -2.42
CA GLY A 395 9.12 0.51 -2.80
C GLY A 395 10.33 1.33 -2.36
N ALA A 396 10.34 2.64 -2.61
CA ALA A 396 11.41 3.53 -2.16
C ALA A 396 11.55 3.59 -0.63
N ALA A 397 10.42 3.58 0.11
CA ALA A 397 10.44 3.55 1.57
C ALA A 397 10.90 2.19 2.13
N MET A 398 10.64 1.10 1.43
CA MET A 398 11.02 -0.26 1.85
C MET A 398 12.46 -0.60 1.43
N SER A 399 12.99 0.00 0.36
CA SER A 399 14.39 -0.20 -0.03
C SER A 399 15.37 0.20 1.06
N SER A 400 15.11 1.31 1.74
CA SER A 400 15.91 1.75 2.90
C SER A 400 15.83 0.81 4.12
N ARG A 401 14.96 -0.18 4.08
CA ARG A 401 14.74 -1.20 5.13
C ARG A 401 15.08 -2.62 4.69
N GLY A 402 15.74 -2.78 3.54
CA GLY A 402 16.20 -4.08 3.06
C GLY A 402 15.23 -4.82 2.14
N ALA A 403 14.14 -4.20 1.71
CA ALA A 403 13.17 -4.81 0.78
C ALA A 403 12.88 -3.87 -0.41
N PRO A 404 13.85 -3.71 -1.35
CA PRO A 404 13.70 -2.81 -2.49
C PRO A 404 12.63 -3.27 -3.50
N ASP A 405 12.42 -4.57 -3.61
CA ASP A 405 11.48 -5.18 -4.58
C ASP A 405 10.21 -5.70 -3.91
N LEU A 406 9.75 -4.99 -2.86
CA LEU A 406 8.49 -5.33 -2.20
C LEU A 406 7.32 -5.13 -3.17
N GLN A 407 6.75 -6.23 -3.62
CA GLN A 407 5.56 -6.23 -4.47
C GLN A 407 4.31 -6.14 -3.60
N LEU A 408 3.49 -5.13 -3.88
CA LEU A 408 2.16 -5.06 -3.26
C LEU A 408 1.28 -6.18 -3.83
N LEU A 409 0.68 -6.96 -2.93
CA LEU A 409 -0.23 -8.06 -3.25
C LEU A 409 -1.68 -7.59 -3.00
N PRO A 410 -2.31 -6.92 -3.99
CA PRO A 410 -3.67 -6.44 -3.84
C PRO A 410 -4.67 -7.59 -3.81
N ASN A 411 -5.68 -7.50 -2.96
CA ASN A 411 -6.83 -8.37 -3.06
C ASN A 411 -7.75 -7.85 -4.19
N PRO A 412 -7.89 -8.57 -5.33
CA PRO A 412 -8.62 -8.06 -6.49
C PRO A 412 -10.11 -7.80 -6.22
N TRP A 413 -10.74 -8.56 -5.35
CA TRP A 413 -12.13 -8.35 -4.97
C TRP A 413 -12.32 -7.07 -4.14
N LEU A 414 -11.43 -6.83 -3.19
CA LEU A 414 -11.52 -5.67 -2.31
C LEU A 414 -11.20 -4.38 -3.07
N VAL A 415 -10.07 -4.38 -3.79
CA VAL A 415 -9.54 -3.19 -4.47
C VAL A 415 -10.19 -2.95 -5.83
N GLY A 416 -10.51 -4.04 -6.56
CA GLY A 416 -11.10 -3.94 -7.90
C GLY A 416 -12.62 -3.74 -7.92
N LEU A 417 -13.33 -4.23 -6.90
CA LEU A 417 -14.79 -4.19 -6.90
C LEU A 417 -15.38 -3.46 -5.69
N LEU A 418 -15.03 -3.85 -4.47
CA LEU A 418 -15.70 -3.38 -3.27
C LEU A 418 -15.44 -1.89 -2.99
N LEU A 419 -14.19 -1.46 -2.99
CA LEU A 419 -13.84 -0.04 -2.75
C LEU A 419 -14.33 0.88 -3.88
N PRO A 420 -14.12 0.57 -5.16
CA PRO A 420 -14.69 1.34 -6.27
C PRO A 420 -16.22 1.38 -6.24
N GLY A 421 -16.86 0.24 -5.95
CA GLY A 421 -18.30 0.13 -5.83
C GLY A 421 -18.87 0.98 -4.70
N ALA A 422 -18.23 0.98 -3.52
CA ALA A 422 -18.60 1.79 -2.37
C ALA A 422 -18.50 3.29 -2.67
N LEU A 423 -17.42 3.73 -3.34
CA LEU A 423 -17.25 5.12 -3.73
C LEU A 423 -18.31 5.53 -4.77
N LEU A 424 -18.54 4.71 -5.78
CA LEU A 424 -19.55 4.96 -6.81
C LEU A 424 -20.95 5.06 -6.18
N ALA A 425 -21.30 4.14 -5.29
CA ALA A 425 -22.58 4.15 -4.57
C ALA A 425 -22.73 5.42 -3.70
N THR A 426 -21.65 5.84 -3.04
CA THR A 426 -21.59 7.07 -2.25
C THR A 426 -21.85 8.30 -3.11
N VAL A 427 -21.22 8.42 -4.27
CA VAL A 427 -21.41 9.52 -5.22
C VAL A 427 -22.83 9.54 -5.76
N ILE A 428 -23.36 8.39 -6.20
CA ILE A 428 -24.74 8.29 -6.71
C ILE A 428 -25.75 8.65 -5.62
N GLY A 429 -25.55 8.14 -4.40
CA GLY A 429 -26.40 8.46 -3.24
C GLY A 429 -26.36 9.95 -2.89
N ALA A 430 -25.20 10.58 -2.91
CA ALA A 430 -25.00 12.01 -2.68
C ALA A 430 -25.78 12.86 -3.70
N VAL A 431 -25.64 12.53 -4.99
CA VAL A 431 -26.34 13.22 -6.08
C VAL A 431 -27.85 13.03 -5.95
N ALA A 432 -28.31 11.79 -5.69
CA ALA A 432 -29.72 11.50 -5.52
C ALA A 432 -30.34 12.29 -4.34
N LEU A 433 -29.60 12.39 -3.22
CA LEU A 433 -30.03 13.16 -2.06
C LEU A 433 -30.11 14.67 -2.37
N ALA A 434 -29.07 15.20 -3.02
CA ALA A 434 -29.05 16.62 -3.42
C ALA A 434 -30.20 16.97 -4.37
N LEU A 435 -30.50 16.09 -5.33
CA LEU A 435 -31.62 16.27 -6.25
C LEU A 435 -33.00 16.13 -5.60
N ARG A 436 -33.16 15.29 -4.55
CA ARG A 436 -34.41 15.19 -3.77
C ARG A 436 -34.74 16.52 -3.10
N ARG A 437 -33.80 17.22 -2.52
CA ARG A 437 -34.01 18.54 -1.90
C ARG A 437 -34.46 19.60 -2.89
N LEU A 438 -34.09 19.45 -4.18
CA LEU A 438 -34.56 20.36 -5.23
C LEU A 438 -36.00 20.10 -5.67
N ARG A 439 -36.56 18.90 -5.43
CA ARG A 439 -37.97 18.58 -5.72
C ARG A 439 -38.95 19.35 -4.84
N THR A 440 -38.53 19.78 -3.66
CA THR A 440 -39.37 20.52 -2.68
C THR A 440 -39.41 22.05 -2.92
N MET A 441 -38.55 22.57 -3.83
CA MET A 441 -38.61 23.98 -4.19
C MET A 441 -39.71 24.22 -5.21
N SER A 442 -40.70 25.06 -4.82
CA SER A 442 -41.85 25.43 -5.65
C SER A 442 -41.42 26.27 -6.88
N LEU A 443 -42.08 26.03 -8.01
CA LEU A 443 -41.89 26.80 -9.27
C LEU A 443 -42.09 28.33 -9.09
N SER A 444 -42.90 28.74 -8.10
CA SER A 444 -43.18 30.15 -7.81
C SER A 444 -41.96 30.90 -7.30
N THR A 445 -41.08 30.28 -6.53
CA THR A 445 -39.86 30.91 -6.00
C THR A 445 -38.76 31.07 -7.08
N ALA A 446 -38.80 30.30 -8.16
CA ALA A 446 -37.87 30.38 -9.25
C ALA A 446 -38.13 31.52 -10.24
N LEU A 447 -39.36 32.03 -10.26
CA LEU A 447 -39.76 33.12 -11.16
C LEU A 447 -39.71 34.52 -10.48
N THR A 448 -39.69 34.57 -9.13
CA THR A 448 -39.69 35.83 -8.37
C THR A 448 -38.33 36.35 -7.96
N THR A 449 -37.23 35.61 -8.22
CA THR A 449 -35.85 36.07 -7.96
C THR A 449 -35.15 36.66 -9.19
N GLY A 450 -35.91 37.10 -10.17
CA GLY A 450 -35.43 37.73 -11.41
C GLY A 450 -35.71 39.22 -11.51
N GLU A 451 -36.12 39.88 -10.39
CA GLU A 451 -36.16 41.36 -10.27
C GLU A 451 -35.03 41.88 -9.42
#